data_798aa6a79a4fc5de1e546d3d717e456f
#
_entry.id   798aa6a79a4fc5de1e546d3d717e456f
#
_cell.length_a   1.000
_cell.length_b   1.000
_cell.length_c   1.000
_cell.angle_alpha   90.00
_cell.angle_beta   90.00
_cell.angle_gamma   90.00
#
_symmetry.space_group_name_H-M   'P 1'
#
loop_
_entity.id
_entity.type
_entity.pdbx_description
1 polymer ?
#
loop_
_entity_poly.entity_id
_entity_poly.type
_entity_poly.pdbx_seq_one_letter_code
_entity_poly.pdbx_strand_id
1 'polypeptide(L)'
;IRIEKTERAIRNAFLELRAAKPLEKITVKELCSLACINKSTFYSHYEDIYALSQMLESETITTVIKNISSQQESPFKDPDVFTRNLYMALVSNHSLINILFSGTEKSHLGDCLETELKRLIVEKYPQYETDPEKDIMLSFCIQGCFHAYLNNQKNDLDTLIHVSETIVRKLAPLYIDCLLYTSDAADDSLR
;
A
#
# COMPACT_ATOMS: atom_id res chain seq x y z
N ILE A 1 -2.46 -19.05 -21.08
CA ILE A 1 -2.22 -18.19 -22.27
C ILE A 1 -3.48 -17.43 -22.70
N ARG A 2 -4.67 -18.07 -22.88
CA ARG A 2 -5.90 -17.38 -23.32
C ARG A 2 -6.54 -16.57 -22.18
N ILE A 3 -6.59 -17.12 -20.98
CA ILE A 3 -7.13 -16.47 -19.78
C ILE A 3 -6.31 -15.23 -19.44
N GLU A 4 -5.00 -15.32 -19.40
CA GLU A 4 -4.08 -14.20 -19.11
C GLU A 4 -4.21 -13.04 -20.13
N LYS A 5 -4.41 -13.36 -21.41
CA LYS A 5 -4.65 -12.34 -22.45
C LYS A 5 -5.96 -11.59 -22.20
N THR A 6 -7.02 -12.32 -21.82
CA THR A 6 -8.31 -11.73 -21.52
C THR A 6 -8.24 -10.83 -20.28
N GLU A 7 -7.62 -11.32 -19.22
CA GLU A 7 -7.44 -10.57 -17.98
C GLU A 7 -6.64 -9.28 -18.22
N ARG A 8 -5.54 -9.37 -18.98
CA ARG A 8 -4.77 -8.19 -19.36
C ARG A 8 -5.59 -7.19 -20.19
N ALA A 9 -6.44 -7.66 -21.10
CA ALA A 9 -7.31 -6.79 -21.89
C ALA A 9 -8.34 -6.08 -21.02
N ILE A 10 -8.94 -6.79 -20.05
CA ILE A 10 -9.87 -6.21 -19.07
C ILE A 10 -9.18 -5.13 -18.24
N ARG A 11 -8.01 -5.42 -17.68
CA ARG A 11 -7.22 -4.48 -16.85
C ARG A 11 -6.85 -3.23 -17.63
N ASN A 12 -6.33 -3.37 -18.85
CA ASN A 12 -5.96 -2.23 -19.68
C ASN A 12 -7.17 -1.35 -20.01
N ALA A 13 -8.28 -1.95 -20.42
CA ALA A 13 -9.52 -1.22 -20.69
C ALA A 13 -10.05 -0.50 -19.45
N PHE A 14 -9.98 -1.13 -18.29
CA PHE A 14 -10.37 -0.49 -17.03
C PHE A 14 -9.51 0.72 -16.71
N LEU A 15 -8.18 0.60 -16.76
CA LEU A 15 -7.25 1.69 -16.47
C LEU A 15 -7.43 2.87 -17.44
N GLU A 16 -7.68 2.59 -18.73
CA GLU A 16 -7.96 3.62 -19.74
C GLU A 16 -9.25 4.37 -19.40
N LEU A 17 -10.33 3.66 -19.07
CA LEU A 17 -11.59 4.28 -18.65
C LEU A 17 -11.45 5.06 -17.34
N ARG A 18 -10.71 4.52 -16.39
CA ARG A 18 -10.50 5.13 -15.07
C ARG A 18 -9.66 6.40 -15.15
N ALA A 19 -8.71 6.46 -16.07
CA ALA A 19 -7.95 7.68 -16.35
C ALA A 19 -8.82 8.81 -16.93
N ALA A 20 -9.92 8.46 -17.62
CA ALA A 20 -10.80 9.41 -18.29
C ALA A 20 -12.01 9.84 -17.44
N LYS A 21 -12.45 9.02 -16.48
CA LYS A 21 -13.66 9.29 -15.69
C LYS A 21 -13.67 8.58 -14.33
N PRO A 22 -14.49 9.09 -13.37
CA PRO A 22 -14.62 8.49 -12.05
C PRO A 22 -15.25 7.09 -12.11
N LEU A 23 -14.95 6.28 -11.10
CA LEU A 23 -15.30 4.85 -11.01
C LEU A 23 -16.80 4.61 -11.22
N GLU A 24 -17.64 5.43 -10.59
CA GLU A 24 -19.11 5.32 -10.61
C GLU A 24 -19.73 5.51 -12.01
N LYS A 25 -18.96 6.09 -12.93
CA LYS A 25 -19.39 6.31 -14.33
C LYS A 25 -18.89 5.23 -15.29
N ILE A 26 -18.10 4.27 -14.81
CA ILE A 26 -17.61 3.17 -15.63
C ILE A 26 -18.66 2.06 -15.66
N THR A 27 -18.99 1.58 -16.85
CA THR A 27 -19.95 0.48 -17.04
C THR A 27 -19.28 -0.76 -17.61
N VAL A 28 -19.76 -1.94 -17.20
CA VAL A 28 -19.30 -3.23 -17.76
C VAL A 28 -19.48 -3.26 -19.29
N LYS A 29 -20.51 -2.60 -19.83
CA LYS A 29 -20.75 -2.55 -21.27
C LYS A 29 -19.61 -1.84 -21.99
N GLU A 30 -19.20 -0.67 -21.52
CA GLU A 30 -18.09 0.11 -22.13
C GLU A 30 -16.77 -0.63 -22.00
N LEU A 31 -16.49 -1.17 -20.81
CA LEU A 31 -15.27 -1.94 -20.56
C LEU A 31 -15.19 -3.13 -21.50
N CYS A 32 -16.25 -3.91 -21.63
CA CYS A 32 -16.30 -5.07 -22.55
C CYS A 32 -16.11 -4.66 -24.02
N SER A 33 -16.68 -3.53 -24.42
CA SER A 33 -16.49 -2.99 -25.76
C SER A 33 -15.04 -2.64 -26.03
N LEU A 34 -14.38 -1.96 -25.08
CA LEU A 34 -12.98 -1.55 -25.19
C LEU A 34 -12.02 -2.76 -25.13
N ALA A 35 -12.28 -3.72 -24.25
CA ALA A 35 -11.51 -4.95 -24.11
C ALA A 35 -11.76 -5.98 -25.24
N CYS A 36 -12.70 -5.72 -26.15
CA CYS A 36 -13.15 -6.66 -27.19
C CYS A 36 -13.60 -8.02 -26.65
N ILE A 37 -14.36 -8.03 -25.56
CA ILE A 37 -14.93 -9.24 -24.93
C ILE A 37 -16.45 -9.11 -24.76
N ASN A 38 -17.13 -10.21 -24.51
CA ASN A 38 -18.52 -10.19 -24.11
C ASN A 38 -18.70 -10.08 -22.60
N LYS A 39 -19.92 -9.72 -22.15
CA LYS A 39 -20.23 -9.56 -20.73
C LYS A 39 -20.07 -10.85 -19.93
N SER A 40 -20.41 -12.02 -20.51
CA SER A 40 -20.24 -13.29 -19.80
C SER A 40 -18.78 -13.61 -19.50
N THR A 41 -17.89 -13.21 -20.41
CA THR A 41 -16.44 -13.30 -20.19
C THR A 41 -16.00 -12.39 -19.05
N PHE A 42 -16.50 -11.15 -18.97
CA PHE A 42 -16.21 -10.26 -17.85
C PHE A 42 -16.65 -10.88 -16.51
N TYR A 43 -17.92 -11.32 -16.46
CA TYR A 43 -18.50 -11.90 -15.23
C TYR A 43 -17.92 -13.27 -14.84
N SER A 44 -17.19 -13.94 -15.73
CA SER A 44 -16.38 -15.12 -15.35
C SER A 44 -15.08 -14.78 -14.63
N HIS A 45 -14.64 -13.52 -14.66
CA HIS A 45 -13.42 -13.03 -14.00
C HIS A 45 -13.71 -12.14 -12.78
N TYR A 46 -14.74 -11.29 -12.87
CA TYR A 46 -15.05 -10.27 -11.87
C TYR A 46 -16.55 -10.18 -11.62
N GLU A 47 -16.94 -9.98 -10.38
CA GLU A 47 -18.34 -9.82 -9.98
C GLU A 47 -18.94 -8.53 -10.58
N ASP A 48 -18.19 -7.42 -10.48
CA ASP A 48 -18.54 -6.11 -11.00
C ASP A 48 -17.31 -5.23 -11.21
N ILE A 49 -17.54 -3.96 -11.58
CA ILE A 49 -16.50 -2.95 -11.78
C ILE A 49 -15.78 -2.60 -10.47
N TYR A 50 -16.48 -2.63 -9.34
CA TYR A 50 -15.89 -2.30 -8.04
C TYR A 50 -14.96 -3.40 -7.55
N ALA A 51 -15.35 -4.68 -7.73
CA ALA A 51 -14.49 -5.82 -7.43
C ALA A 51 -13.19 -5.79 -8.27
N LEU A 52 -13.27 -5.42 -9.55
CA LEU A 52 -12.10 -5.21 -10.40
C LEU A 52 -11.21 -4.05 -9.88
N SER A 53 -11.81 -2.91 -9.48
CA SER A 53 -11.09 -1.77 -8.92
C SER A 53 -10.33 -2.17 -7.66
N GLN A 54 -11.02 -2.76 -6.69
CA GLN A 54 -10.45 -3.18 -5.41
C GLN A 54 -9.28 -4.17 -5.58
N MET A 55 -9.42 -5.11 -6.52
CA MET A 55 -8.35 -6.05 -6.82
C MET A 55 -7.10 -5.32 -7.36
N LEU A 56 -7.27 -4.40 -8.32
CA LEU A 56 -6.17 -3.64 -8.91
C LEU A 56 -5.52 -2.68 -7.89
N GLU A 57 -6.30 -2.08 -7.03
CA GLU A 57 -5.85 -1.24 -5.91
C GLU A 57 -4.98 -2.05 -4.95
N SER A 58 -5.49 -3.19 -4.48
CA SER A 58 -4.78 -4.10 -3.57
C SER A 58 -3.47 -4.62 -4.19
N GLU A 59 -3.50 -5.07 -5.45
CA GLU A 59 -2.31 -5.55 -6.15
C GLU A 59 -1.26 -4.43 -6.33
N THR A 60 -1.70 -3.21 -6.62
CA THR A 60 -0.81 -2.06 -6.78
C THR A 60 -0.11 -1.76 -5.46
N ILE A 61 -0.84 -1.68 -4.37
CA ILE A 61 -0.27 -1.43 -3.04
C ILE A 61 0.64 -2.57 -2.59
N THR A 62 0.22 -3.81 -2.77
CA THR A 62 1.06 -4.98 -2.49
C THR A 62 2.37 -4.94 -3.27
N THR A 63 2.34 -4.52 -4.54
CA THR A 63 3.55 -4.39 -5.38
C THR A 63 4.45 -3.28 -4.88
N VAL A 64 3.89 -2.10 -4.55
CA VAL A 64 4.62 -0.97 -3.97
C VAL A 64 5.37 -1.42 -2.71
N ILE A 65 4.67 -2.09 -1.80
CA ILE A 65 5.21 -2.50 -0.51
C ILE A 65 6.23 -3.65 -0.65
N LYS A 66 5.98 -4.63 -1.52
CA LYS A 66 6.94 -5.72 -1.78
C LYS A 66 8.27 -5.21 -2.33
N ASN A 67 8.24 -4.19 -3.16
CA ASN A 67 9.47 -3.57 -3.69
C ASN A 67 10.32 -2.94 -2.58
N ILE A 68 9.71 -2.46 -1.50
CA ILE A 68 10.40 -1.95 -0.31
C ILE A 68 10.96 -3.11 0.51
N SER A 69 10.15 -4.14 0.77
CA SER A 69 10.52 -5.27 1.62
C SER A 69 11.63 -6.14 1.04
N SER A 70 11.80 -6.17 -0.28
CA SER A 70 12.88 -6.92 -0.97
C SER A 70 14.28 -6.39 -0.66
N GLN A 71 14.41 -5.18 -0.11
CA GLN A 71 15.69 -4.56 0.26
C GLN A 71 16.19 -4.91 1.67
N GLN A 72 15.64 -5.96 2.30
CA GLN A 72 16.01 -6.46 3.65
C GLN A 72 15.77 -5.50 4.81
N GLU A 73 15.15 -4.36 4.59
CA GLU A 73 14.91 -3.37 5.62
C GLU A 73 13.65 -3.70 6.42
N SER A 74 13.78 -3.60 7.73
CA SER A 74 12.66 -3.79 8.64
C SER A 74 12.10 -2.43 9.05
N PRO A 75 10.77 -2.20 9.00
CA PRO A 75 10.18 -0.96 9.51
C PRO A 75 10.53 -0.67 10.97
N PHE A 76 10.95 -1.69 11.71
CA PHE A 76 11.33 -1.56 13.13
C PHE A 76 12.83 -1.40 13.35
N LYS A 77 13.65 -1.98 12.48
CA LYS A 77 15.11 -1.87 12.61
C LYS A 77 15.62 -0.53 12.09
N ASP A 78 15.09 -0.12 10.93
CA ASP A 78 15.52 1.10 10.25
C ASP A 78 14.28 1.88 9.75
N PRO A 79 13.45 2.44 10.69
CA PRO A 79 12.16 3.03 10.37
C PRO A 79 12.24 4.28 9.48
N ASP A 80 13.33 5.02 9.56
CA ASP A 80 13.63 6.16 8.71
C ASP A 80 13.93 5.73 7.27
N VAL A 81 14.79 4.74 7.08
CA VAL A 81 15.11 4.18 5.76
C VAL A 81 13.86 3.57 5.12
N PHE A 82 13.07 2.83 5.91
CA PHE A 82 11.79 2.29 5.45
C PHE A 82 10.83 3.41 4.98
N THR A 83 10.71 4.49 5.75
CA THR A 83 9.87 5.65 5.41
C THR A 83 10.32 6.31 4.11
N ARG A 84 11.62 6.51 3.92
CA ARG A 84 12.21 7.02 2.67
C ARG A 84 11.80 6.15 1.48
N ASN A 85 12.03 4.85 1.60
CA ASN A 85 11.77 3.91 0.53
C ASN A 85 10.27 3.82 0.19
N LEU A 86 9.38 3.95 1.19
CA LEU A 86 7.94 4.04 0.98
C LEU A 86 7.58 5.27 0.14
N TYR A 87 8.08 6.45 0.49
CA TYR A 87 7.82 7.66 -0.30
C TYR A 87 8.35 7.55 -1.74
N MET A 88 9.56 7.03 -1.90
CA MET A 88 10.14 6.81 -3.23
C MET A 88 9.31 5.83 -4.07
N ALA A 89 8.79 4.76 -3.46
CA ALA A 89 7.93 3.80 -4.11
C ALA A 89 6.56 4.42 -4.49
N LEU A 90 5.96 5.23 -3.62
CA LEU A 90 4.72 5.96 -3.92
C LEU A 90 4.92 6.94 -5.09
N VAL A 91 6.02 7.70 -5.10
CA VAL A 91 6.35 8.63 -6.18
C VAL A 91 6.60 7.88 -7.49
N SER A 92 7.33 6.78 -7.46
CA SER A 92 7.62 5.97 -8.65
C SER A 92 6.35 5.35 -9.28
N ASN A 93 5.32 5.12 -8.48
CA ASN A 93 4.03 4.58 -8.93
C ASN A 93 2.92 5.64 -9.00
N HIS A 94 3.28 6.93 -8.91
CA HIS A 94 2.33 8.05 -8.79
C HIS A 94 1.23 8.04 -9.87
N SER A 95 1.58 7.76 -11.13
CA SER A 95 0.61 7.76 -12.24
C SER A 95 -0.47 6.70 -12.06
N LEU A 96 -0.10 5.47 -11.71
CA LEU A 96 -1.04 4.37 -11.49
C LEU A 96 -1.87 4.60 -10.23
N ILE A 97 -1.24 5.05 -9.15
CA ILE A 97 -1.91 5.42 -7.90
C ILE A 97 -2.95 6.51 -8.15
N ASN A 98 -2.63 7.55 -8.90
CA ASN A 98 -3.58 8.62 -9.22
C ASN A 98 -4.74 8.16 -10.09
N ILE A 99 -4.54 7.19 -10.98
CA ILE A 99 -5.63 6.61 -11.77
C ILE A 99 -6.58 5.83 -10.87
N LEU A 100 -6.06 4.92 -10.06
CA LEU A 100 -6.87 4.02 -9.23
C LEU A 100 -7.56 4.76 -8.07
N PHE A 101 -6.81 5.58 -7.35
CA PHE A 101 -7.27 6.28 -6.15
C PHE A 101 -7.65 7.75 -6.41
N SER A 102 -8.27 8.05 -7.53
CA SER A 102 -8.75 9.40 -7.84
C SER A 102 -10.13 9.67 -7.24
N GLY A 103 -10.46 10.94 -7.01
CA GLY A 103 -11.78 11.34 -6.50
C GLY A 103 -12.01 10.94 -5.06
N THR A 104 -13.13 10.29 -4.77
CA THR A 104 -13.53 9.80 -3.44
C THR A 104 -12.63 8.69 -2.91
N GLU A 105 -11.97 7.95 -3.79
CA GLU A 105 -11.09 6.83 -3.44
C GLU A 105 -9.73 7.25 -2.84
N LYS A 106 -9.42 8.56 -2.80
CA LYS A 106 -8.16 9.04 -2.21
C LYS A 106 -7.98 8.68 -0.73
N SER A 107 -9.07 8.68 0.02
CA SER A 107 -9.03 8.26 1.43
C SER A 107 -8.77 6.77 1.58
N HIS A 108 -9.26 5.97 0.63
CA HIS A 108 -9.09 4.52 0.62
C HIS A 108 -7.63 4.07 0.43
N LEU A 109 -6.80 4.88 -0.24
CA LEU A 109 -5.37 4.58 -0.40
C LEU A 109 -4.64 4.47 0.96
N GLY A 110 -4.95 5.36 1.90
CA GLY A 110 -4.37 5.31 3.24
C GLY A 110 -4.73 4.03 3.98
N ASP A 111 -6.00 3.62 3.89
CA ASP A 111 -6.50 2.40 4.53
C ASP A 111 -5.90 1.14 3.90
N CYS A 112 -5.74 1.11 2.58
CA CYS A 112 -5.06 0.03 1.87
C CYS A 112 -3.57 -0.07 2.27
N LEU A 113 -2.87 1.06 2.35
CA LEU A 113 -1.47 1.11 2.79
C LEU A 113 -1.34 0.61 4.23
N GLU A 114 -2.21 1.07 5.14
CA GLU A 114 -2.20 0.65 6.53
C GLU A 114 -2.44 -0.87 6.65
N THR A 115 -3.46 -1.38 5.99
CA THR A 115 -3.81 -2.81 6.01
C THR A 115 -2.64 -3.67 5.54
N GLU A 116 -2.05 -3.35 4.39
CA GLU A 116 -0.94 -4.13 3.84
C GLU A 116 0.35 -4.01 4.65
N LEU A 117 0.67 -2.82 5.16
CA LEU A 117 1.85 -2.63 6.02
C LEU A 117 1.70 -3.38 7.34
N LYS A 118 0.54 -3.30 8.00
CA LYS A 118 0.27 -4.07 9.23
C LYS A 118 0.33 -5.57 8.99
N ARG A 119 -0.23 -6.06 7.88
CA ARG A 119 -0.15 -7.47 7.50
C ARG A 119 1.30 -7.96 7.40
N LEU A 120 2.16 -7.22 6.70
CA LEU A 120 3.58 -7.57 6.57
C LEU A 120 4.34 -7.51 7.91
N ILE A 121 3.98 -6.55 8.75
CA ILE A 121 4.57 -6.41 10.08
C ILE A 121 4.21 -7.61 10.94
N VAL A 122 2.94 -8.00 10.99
CA VAL A 122 2.46 -9.17 11.74
C VAL A 122 3.04 -10.47 11.19
N GLU A 123 3.15 -10.62 9.86
CA GLU A 123 3.77 -11.78 9.24
C GLU A 123 5.23 -11.97 9.70
N LYS A 124 5.98 -10.87 9.85
CA LYS A 124 7.38 -10.90 10.29
C LYS A 124 7.53 -10.90 11.82
N TYR A 125 6.59 -10.31 12.52
CA TYR A 125 6.58 -10.11 13.97
C TYR A 125 5.19 -10.43 14.56
N PRO A 126 4.82 -11.72 14.71
CA PRO A 126 3.48 -12.15 15.13
C PRO A 126 3.03 -11.59 16.48
N GLN A 127 3.96 -11.22 17.37
CA GLN A 127 3.65 -10.62 18.66
C GLN A 127 2.93 -9.25 18.56
N TYR A 128 2.94 -8.61 17.40
CA TYR A 128 2.23 -7.35 17.19
C TYR A 128 0.73 -7.53 16.95
N GLU A 129 0.28 -8.72 16.57
CA GLU A 129 -1.14 -9.00 16.28
C GLU A 129 -2.05 -8.78 17.49
N THR A 130 -1.53 -9.02 18.70
CA THR A 130 -2.30 -8.95 19.95
C THR A 130 -1.94 -7.75 20.82
N ASP A 131 -1.11 -6.84 20.36
CA ASP A 131 -0.66 -5.67 21.11
C ASP A 131 -1.38 -4.40 20.62
N PRO A 132 -2.43 -3.94 21.35
CA PRO A 132 -3.22 -2.80 20.92
C PRO A 132 -2.45 -1.47 20.94
N GLU A 133 -1.44 -1.32 21.80
CA GLU A 133 -0.64 -0.09 21.86
C GLU A 133 0.20 0.03 20.58
N LYS A 134 0.83 -1.04 20.17
CA LYS A 134 1.61 -1.09 18.92
C LYS A 134 0.73 -0.92 17.68
N ASP A 135 -0.46 -1.52 17.68
CA ASP A 135 -1.41 -1.35 16.58
C ASP A 135 -1.82 0.12 16.40
N ILE A 136 -2.16 0.81 17.50
CA ILE A 136 -2.50 2.24 17.49
C ILE A 136 -1.32 3.08 17.00
N MET A 137 -0.12 2.81 17.48
CA MET A 137 1.08 3.54 17.07
C MET A 137 1.42 3.35 15.59
N LEU A 138 1.29 2.13 15.07
CA LEU A 138 1.48 1.85 13.65
C LEU A 138 0.46 2.61 12.81
N SER A 139 -0.83 2.60 13.19
CA SER A 139 -1.86 3.40 12.53
C SER A 139 -1.47 4.87 12.49
N PHE A 140 -1.06 5.43 13.64
CA PHE A 140 -0.65 6.83 13.74
C PHE A 140 0.52 7.16 12.82
N CYS A 141 1.58 6.34 12.81
CA CYS A 141 2.75 6.55 11.97
C CYS A 141 2.40 6.42 10.48
N ILE A 142 1.69 5.38 10.09
CA ILE A 142 1.35 5.12 8.69
C ILE A 142 0.44 6.22 8.15
N GLN A 143 -0.66 6.49 8.83
CA GLN A 143 -1.62 7.51 8.41
C GLN A 143 -1.01 8.92 8.48
N GLY A 144 -0.22 9.22 9.52
CA GLY A 144 0.49 10.50 9.65
C GLY A 144 1.45 10.75 8.49
N CYS A 145 2.30 9.79 8.16
CA CYS A 145 3.23 9.88 7.01
C CYS A 145 2.47 9.98 5.70
N PHE A 146 1.41 9.19 5.52
CA PHE A 146 0.61 9.22 4.30
C PHE A 146 -0.11 10.57 4.11
N HIS A 147 -0.74 11.12 5.15
CA HIS A 147 -1.38 12.43 5.09
C HIS A 147 -0.36 13.56 4.90
N ALA A 148 0.83 13.46 5.50
CA ALA A 148 1.91 14.39 5.24
C ALA A 148 2.30 14.39 3.75
N TYR A 149 2.43 13.20 3.14
CA TYR A 149 2.70 13.06 1.71
C TYR A 149 1.60 13.69 0.85
N LEU A 150 0.33 13.36 1.09
CA LEU A 150 -0.78 13.86 0.27
C LEU A 150 -0.94 15.37 0.31
N ASN A 151 -0.81 15.96 1.51
CA ASN A 151 -1.13 17.38 1.71
C ASN A 151 0.06 18.31 1.45
N ASN A 152 1.26 17.76 1.29
CA ASN A 152 2.49 18.55 1.12
C ASN A 152 3.18 18.32 -0.23
N GLN A 153 2.50 17.82 -1.23
CA GLN A 153 3.05 17.58 -2.59
C GLN A 153 3.59 18.84 -3.29
N LYS A 154 3.27 20.04 -2.76
CA LYS A 154 3.81 21.33 -3.26
C LYS A 154 5.21 21.62 -2.73
N ASN A 155 5.61 20.96 -1.65
CA ASN A 155 6.91 21.12 -1.05
C ASN A 155 7.91 20.21 -1.75
N ASP A 156 9.19 20.53 -1.55
CA ASP A 156 10.27 19.68 -2.00
C ASP A 156 10.19 18.28 -1.37
N LEU A 157 10.35 17.25 -2.19
CA LEU A 157 10.24 15.84 -1.75
C LEU A 157 11.30 15.50 -0.70
N ASP A 158 12.52 16.01 -0.84
CA ASP A 158 13.60 15.73 0.11
C ASP A 158 13.29 16.33 1.48
N THR A 159 12.70 17.52 1.53
CA THR A 159 12.22 18.13 2.77
C THR A 159 11.13 17.28 3.42
N LEU A 160 10.15 16.83 2.65
CA LEU A 160 9.08 15.97 3.15
C LEU A 160 9.61 14.65 3.73
N ILE A 161 10.50 14.00 3.00
CA ILE A 161 11.17 12.77 3.44
C ILE A 161 11.94 13.03 4.74
N HIS A 162 12.81 14.03 4.76
CA HIS A 162 13.64 14.35 5.92
C HIS A 162 12.84 14.62 7.21
N VAL A 163 11.75 15.37 7.10
CA VAL A 163 10.87 15.65 8.25
C VAL A 163 10.18 14.38 8.73
N SER A 164 9.65 13.59 7.81
CA SER A 164 8.96 12.33 8.14
C SER A 164 9.90 11.31 8.77
N GLU A 165 11.11 11.14 8.23
CA GLU A 165 12.17 10.31 8.82
C GLU A 165 12.51 10.75 10.25
N THR A 166 12.65 12.06 10.45
CA THR A 166 12.96 12.62 11.77
C THR A 166 11.86 12.32 12.79
N ILE A 167 10.59 12.43 12.38
CA ILE A 167 9.45 12.13 13.26
C ILE A 167 9.41 10.64 13.58
N VAL A 168 9.46 9.79 12.56
CA VAL A 168 9.39 8.33 12.72
C VAL A 168 10.55 7.81 13.59
N ARG A 169 11.77 8.32 13.39
CA ARG A 169 12.93 7.96 14.22
C ARG A 169 12.74 8.36 15.69
N LYS A 170 12.11 9.49 15.97
CA LYS A 170 11.81 9.91 17.35
C LYS A 170 10.71 9.09 18.02
N LEU A 171 9.76 8.59 17.22
CA LEU A 171 8.70 7.73 17.73
C LEU A 171 9.13 6.25 17.83
N ALA A 172 10.13 5.83 17.05
CA ALA A 172 10.61 4.47 17.01
C ALA A 172 10.91 3.84 18.39
N PRO A 173 11.58 4.51 19.35
CA PRO A 173 11.82 3.94 20.67
C PRO A 173 10.55 3.54 21.42
N LEU A 174 9.42 4.21 21.16
CA LEU A 174 8.17 3.91 21.84
C LEU A 174 7.57 2.55 21.46
N TYR A 175 7.95 1.98 20.30
CA TYR A 175 7.45 0.68 19.83
C TYR A 175 8.57 -0.35 19.57
N ILE A 176 9.83 0.06 19.57
CA ILE A 176 10.98 -0.83 19.33
C ILE A 176 11.58 -1.37 20.64
N ASP A 177 11.49 -0.65 21.74
CA ASP A 177 12.12 -1.02 23.03
C ASP A 177 11.71 -2.41 23.58
N CYS A 178 10.59 -2.96 23.12
CA CYS A 178 10.21 -4.34 23.45
C CYS A 178 10.93 -5.43 22.63
N LEU A 179 11.58 -5.11 21.50
CA LEU A 179 12.20 -6.11 20.63
C LEU A 179 13.64 -6.46 21.08
N LEU A 180 14.33 -5.53 21.71
CA LEU A 180 15.71 -5.76 22.19
C LEU A 180 15.73 -6.59 23.49
N TYR A 181 14.70 -6.49 24.32
CA TYR A 181 14.62 -7.19 25.61
C TYR A 181 14.31 -8.69 25.50
N THR A 182 13.66 -9.13 24.42
CA THR A 182 13.30 -10.55 24.23
C THR A 182 14.39 -11.36 23.52
N SER A 183 15.31 -10.72 22.81
CA SER A 183 16.41 -11.38 22.11
C SER A 183 17.55 -11.74 23.08
N ASP A 184 17.86 -10.86 24.04
CA ASP A 184 18.95 -11.10 25.02
C ASP A 184 18.55 -12.09 26.13
N ALA A 185 17.24 -12.19 26.46
CA ALA A 185 16.77 -13.14 27.46
C ALA A 185 16.75 -14.60 26.97
N ALA A 186 16.75 -14.83 25.66
CA ALA A 186 16.82 -16.18 25.08
C ALA A 186 18.27 -16.73 25.03
N ASP A 187 19.27 -15.86 25.00
CA ASP A 187 20.68 -16.26 24.91
C ASP A 187 21.32 -16.53 26.28
N ASP A 188 20.76 -15.96 27.37
CA ASP A 188 21.26 -16.18 28.74
C ASP A 188 20.72 -17.47 29.40
N SER A 189 19.75 -18.14 28.79
CA SER A 189 19.21 -19.43 29.29
C SER A 189 19.98 -20.68 28.80
N LEU A 190 21.07 -20.49 28.03
CA LEU A 190 21.94 -21.57 27.51
C LEU A 190 23.38 -21.50 28.00
N ARG A 191 23.64 -20.84 29.14
CA ARG A 191 24.92 -20.92 29.87
C ARG A 191 24.81 -21.59 31.22
#